data_7bc824b48767ca88c828d8aa69fab0d0
#
_entry.id   7bc824b48767ca88c828d8aa69fab0d0
#
_cell.length_a   1.000
_cell.length_b   1.000
_cell.length_c   1.000
_cell.angle_alpha   90.00
_cell.angle_beta   90.00
_cell.angle_gamma   90.00
#
_symmetry.space_group_name_H-M   'P 1'
#
loop_
_entity.id
_entity.type
_entity.pdbx_description
1 polymer ?
#
loop_
_entity_poly.entity_id
_entity_poly.type
_entity_poly.pdbx_seq_one_letter_code
_entity_poly.pdbx_strand_id
1 'polypeptide(L)'
;MTETEMIVQGAPEPMAAGRRKLVWRRFLRNKPAVIGLIALLLMLVASFALPPLLKYDYQQLDYTALLKPPSGRHPFGTNQIGQDVLAQTLRGLQKSLIIGFSVAFISSIMAAFAGSVAGLLGGWTDTAIMWLVDLLLVMPSFIIVALFAPRAKGSGSILLLIVLLGGFGWMISARLIRGLTLSLREREFVRAARYMGASNWTIITTHILPNIASILIIDTTLAVGAAIMGETGLSYLGFGVQPPDVSLGTLIASGTKSALTYPWLFMFAGGFLILTVLCTNLVGDGLRDAFDPGSQRARSRRKDKAAEPAGKAAA
;
A
#
# COMPACT_ATOMS: atom_id res chain seq x y z
N MET A 1 -32.07 -38.33 -32.90
CA MET A 1 -30.88 -37.79 -32.24
C MET A 1 -30.28 -36.83 -33.23
N THR A 2 -30.49 -35.60 -33.00
CA THR A 2 -30.27 -34.47 -33.93
C THR A 2 -28.89 -33.87 -33.71
N GLU A 3 -28.22 -33.56 -34.81
CA GLU A 3 -26.84 -33.00 -34.93
C GLU A 3 -26.59 -31.64 -34.25
N THR A 4 -27.48 -31.20 -33.36
CA THR A 4 -27.43 -29.85 -32.76
C THR A 4 -26.71 -29.83 -31.39
N GLU A 5 -26.20 -30.96 -30.87
CA GLU A 5 -25.53 -31.05 -29.55
C GLU A 5 -23.99 -31.00 -29.57
N MET A 6 -23.38 -30.80 -30.75
CA MET A 6 -21.93 -30.88 -30.90
C MET A 6 -21.18 -29.55 -31.06
N ILE A 7 -21.82 -28.41 -30.80
CA ILE A 7 -21.17 -27.08 -30.92
C ILE A 7 -21.26 -26.28 -29.60
N VAL A 8 -20.88 -26.89 -28.50
CA VAL A 8 -20.41 -26.14 -27.29
C VAL A 8 -19.02 -26.64 -26.93
N GLN A 9 -18.15 -26.72 -27.91
CA GLN A 9 -16.73 -26.85 -27.66
C GLN A 9 -16.12 -25.47 -27.42
N GLY A 10 -15.58 -25.32 -26.24
CA GLY A 10 -14.89 -24.24 -25.63
C GLY A 10 -14.32 -23.15 -26.53
N ALA A 11 -14.80 -21.94 -26.35
CA ALA A 11 -14.04 -20.77 -26.76
C ALA A 11 -12.68 -20.83 -26.05
N PRO A 12 -11.56 -20.70 -26.77
CA PRO A 12 -10.23 -20.74 -26.14
C PRO A 12 -10.14 -19.67 -25.07
N GLU A 13 -9.81 -20.05 -23.83
CA GLU A 13 -9.53 -19.09 -22.76
C GLU A 13 -8.51 -18.06 -23.27
N PRO A 14 -8.75 -16.76 -23.10
CA PRO A 14 -7.84 -15.76 -23.59
C PRO A 14 -6.47 -15.96 -22.90
N MET A 15 -5.45 -16.25 -23.70
CA MET A 15 -4.07 -16.46 -23.27
C MET A 15 -3.67 -15.40 -22.27
N ALA A 16 -2.86 -15.74 -21.27
CA ALA A 16 -2.46 -14.88 -20.13
C ALA A 16 -1.95 -13.47 -20.54
N ALA A 17 -1.37 -13.35 -21.74
CA ALA A 17 -0.97 -12.08 -22.35
C ALA A 17 -2.16 -11.15 -22.66
N GLY A 18 -3.31 -11.71 -23.06
CA GLY A 18 -4.54 -10.93 -23.30
C GLY A 18 -5.16 -10.40 -22.01
N ARG A 19 -5.09 -11.15 -20.92
CA ARG A 19 -5.63 -10.75 -19.61
C ARG A 19 -4.86 -9.56 -19.01
N ARG A 20 -3.52 -9.55 -19.08
CA ARG A 20 -2.70 -8.40 -18.62
C ARG A 20 -3.01 -7.12 -19.39
N LYS A 21 -3.10 -7.21 -20.73
CA LYS A 21 -3.44 -6.06 -21.57
C LYS A 21 -4.84 -5.52 -21.27
N LEU A 22 -5.79 -6.40 -20.98
CA LEU A 22 -7.15 -6.03 -20.60
C LEU A 22 -7.20 -5.30 -19.27
N VAL A 23 -6.51 -5.82 -18.23
CA VAL A 23 -6.42 -5.18 -16.91
C VAL A 23 -5.80 -3.79 -17.03
N TRP A 24 -4.68 -3.67 -17.76
CA TRP A 24 -4.02 -2.38 -17.98
C TRP A 24 -4.93 -1.36 -18.69
N ARG A 25 -5.63 -1.79 -19.75
CA ARG A 25 -6.58 -0.90 -20.44
C ARG A 25 -7.76 -0.48 -19.55
N ARG A 26 -8.21 -1.36 -18.65
CA ARG A 26 -9.27 -1.04 -17.68
C ARG A 26 -8.77 -0.04 -16.64
N PHE A 27 -7.58 -0.25 -16.11
CA PHE A 27 -6.94 0.66 -15.16
C PHE A 27 -6.80 2.07 -15.77
N LEU A 28 -6.27 2.19 -16.98
CA LEU A 28 -6.12 3.48 -17.67
C LEU A 28 -7.44 4.20 -17.96
N ARG A 29 -8.56 3.50 -17.97
CA ARG A 29 -9.90 4.11 -18.10
C ARG A 29 -10.44 4.64 -16.77
N ASN A 30 -9.86 4.29 -15.66
CA ASN A 30 -10.21 4.81 -14.34
C ASN A 30 -9.43 6.10 -14.08
N LYS A 31 -10.03 7.25 -14.46
CA LYS A 31 -9.39 8.57 -14.36
C LYS A 31 -8.83 8.89 -12.95
N PRO A 32 -9.60 8.71 -11.84
CA PRO A 32 -9.08 8.91 -10.49
C PRO A 32 -7.82 8.10 -10.18
N ALA A 33 -7.80 6.82 -10.57
CA ALA A 33 -6.65 5.95 -10.33
C ALA A 33 -5.41 6.39 -11.12
N VAL A 34 -5.59 6.82 -12.36
CA VAL A 34 -4.50 7.35 -13.21
C VAL A 34 -3.96 8.66 -12.63
N ILE A 35 -4.84 9.57 -12.19
CA ILE A 35 -4.43 10.81 -11.52
C ILE A 35 -3.66 10.48 -10.23
N GLY A 36 -4.16 9.55 -9.41
CA GLY A 36 -3.49 9.09 -8.20
C GLY A 36 -2.11 8.50 -8.49
N LEU A 37 -1.99 7.67 -9.52
CA LEU A 37 -0.70 7.08 -9.93
C LEU A 37 0.28 8.14 -10.41
N ILE A 38 -0.15 9.07 -11.25
CA ILE A 38 0.71 10.16 -11.75
C ILE A 38 1.17 11.03 -10.58
N ALA A 39 0.26 11.43 -9.67
CA ALA A 39 0.61 12.24 -8.51
C ALA A 39 1.59 11.50 -7.57
N LEU A 40 1.38 10.19 -7.33
CA LEU A 40 2.28 9.38 -6.52
C LEU A 40 3.68 9.26 -7.16
N LEU A 41 3.74 9.06 -8.49
CA LEU A 41 5.00 9.02 -9.22
C LEU A 41 5.72 10.38 -9.20
N LEU A 42 4.99 11.48 -9.37
CA LEU A 42 5.56 12.82 -9.26
C LEU A 42 6.11 13.09 -7.86
N MET A 43 5.38 12.70 -6.79
CA MET A 43 5.85 12.81 -5.42
C MET A 43 7.10 11.94 -5.18
N LEU A 44 7.12 10.71 -5.71
CA LEU A 44 8.28 9.83 -5.63
C LEU A 44 9.49 10.49 -6.32
N VAL A 45 9.34 10.89 -7.57
CA VAL A 45 10.43 11.55 -8.33
C VAL A 45 10.88 12.83 -7.62
N ALA A 46 9.95 13.68 -7.19
CA ALA A 46 10.27 14.91 -6.49
C ALA A 46 11.07 14.65 -5.20
N SER A 47 10.68 13.66 -4.40
CA SER A 47 11.35 13.34 -3.14
C SER A 47 12.77 12.80 -3.30
N PHE A 48 13.13 12.26 -4.46
CA PHE A 48 14.48 11.75 -4.75
C PHE A 48 15.30 12.69 -5.63
N ALA A 49 14.69 13.37 -6.61
CA ALA A 49 15.39 14.17 -7.59
C ALA A 49 15.57 15.64 -7.16
N LEU A 50 14.64 16.20 -6.38
CA LEU A 50 14.75 17.62 -5.99
C LEU A 50 15.75 17.89 -4.86
N PRO A 51 15.91 17.05 -3.80
CA PRO A 51 16.83 17.37 -2.71
C PRO A 51 18.24 17.77 -3.15
N PRO A 52 18.90 17.06 -4.09
CA PRO A 52 20.25 17.47 -4.54
C PRO A 52 20.29 18.77 -5.35
N LEU A 53 19.14 19.25 -5.84
CA LEU A 53 19.01 20.50 -6.60
C LEU A 53 18.65 21.68 -5.72
N LEU A 54 18.24 21.43 -4.45
CA LEU A 54 17.90 22.50 -3.53
C LEU A 54 19.15 23.24 -3.05
N LYS A 55 18.99 24.53 -2.79
CA LYS A 55 20.03 25.38 -2.25
C LYS A 55 20.40 25.03 -0.80
N TYR A 56 19.41 24.55 -0.03
CA TYR A 56 19.54 24.25 1.39
C TYR A 56 19.32 22.75 1.61
N ASP A 57 20.24 22.14 2.40
CA ASP A 57 20.03 20.78 2.86
C ASP A 57 19.04 20.75 4.04
N TYR A 58 18.38 19.62 4.25
CA TYR A 58 17.37 19.45 5.31
C TYR A 58 17.92 19.58 6.73
N GLN A 59 19.26 19.45 6.91
CA GLN A 59 19.92 19.65 8.19
C GLN A 59 20.59 21.02 8.31
N GLN A 60 20.74 21.77 7.21
CA GLN A 60 21.41 23.04 7.19
C GLN A 60 20.67 24.08 8.03
N LEU A 61 21.38 24.78 8.90
CA LEU A 61 20.84 25.83 9.76
C LEU A 61 21.11 27.19 9.15
N ASP A 62 20.07 28.01 9.04
CA ASP A 62 20.16 29.44 8.72
C ASP A 62 19.70 30.25 9.95
N TYR A 63 20.66 30.63 10.78
CA TYR A 63 20.39 31.41 11.98
C TYR A 63 19.84 32.81 11.72
N THR A 64 19.88 33.29 10.47
CA THR A 64 19.31 34.58 10.05
C THR A 64 17.85 34.47 9.67
N ALA A 65 17.35 33.26 9.51
CA ALA A 65 16.00 32.94 9.02
C ALA A 65 15.23 32.00 9.96
N LEU A 66 15.15 32.35 11.24
CA LEU A 66 14.37 31.58 12.23
C LEU A 66 12.87 31.87 12.09
N LEU A 67 12.02 30.82 11.99
CA LEU A 67 10.55 30.92 11.91
C LEU A 67 10.05 31.91 10.83
N LYS A 68 10.75 32.00 9.71
CA LYS A 68 10.34 32.86 8.59
C LYS A 68 9.21 32.19 7.79
N PRO A 69 8.16 32.96 7.44
CA PRO A 69 7.10 32.43 6.58
C PRO A 69 7.60 32.08 5.18
N PRO A 70 6.81 31.37 4.38
CA PRO A 70 7.11 31.08 2.97
C PRO A 70 7.56 32.32 2.22
N SER A 71 8.69 32.20 1.49
CA SER A 71 9.34 33.28 0.76
C SER A 71 10.07 32.76 -0.48
N GLY A 72 10.55 33.64 -1.36
CA GLY A 72 11.35 33.24 -2.54
C GLY A 72 12.67 32.54 -2.18
N ARG A 73 13.21 32.75 -0.98
CA ARG A 73 14.40 32.06 -0.47
C ARG A 73 14.08 30.70 0.15
N HIS A 74 12.99 30.62 0.89
CA HIS A 74 12.48 29.45 1.59
C HIS A 74 11.03 29.23 1.19
N PRO A 75 10.76 28.47 0.10
CA PRO A 75 9.40 28.35 -0.47
C PRO A 75 8.35 27.86 0.51
N PHE A 76 8.71 27.00 1.47
CA PHE A 76 7.83 26.51 2.54
C PHE A 76 8.13 27.16 3.89
N GLY A 77 8.99 28.20 3.92
CA GLY A 77 9.44 28.83 5.16
C GLY A 77 10.53 28.05 5.88
N THR A 78 10.81 28.46 7.13
CA THR A 78 11.83 27.86 7.99
C THR A 78 11.26 27.47 9.34
N ASN A 79 11.92 26.51 9.99
CA ASN A 79 11.55 26.04 11.31
C ASN A 79 12.20 26.86 12.45
N GLN A 80 12.01 26.43 13.70
CA GLN A 80 12.49 27.11 14.92
C GLN A 80 14.00 27.26 14.99
N ILE A 81 14.76 26.42 14.32
CA ILE A 81 16.23 26.43 14.30
C ILE A 81 16.80 26.86 12.96
N GLY A 82 15.93 27.42 12.06
CA GLY A 82 16.34 27.95 10.76
C GLY A 82 16.52 26.91 9.67
N GLN A 83 16.03 25.69 9.80
CA GLN A 83 16.07 24.71 8.72
C GLN A 83 14.98 24.97 7.68
N ASP A 84 15.26 24.70 6.43
CA ASP A 84 14.33 24.87 5.31
C ASP A 84 13.23 23.79 5.33
N VAL A 85 11.97 24.22 5.45
CA VAL A 85 10.80 23.33 5.57
C VAL A 85 10.54 22.56 4.27
N LEU A 86 10.89 23.11 3.08
CA LEU A 86 10.76 22.39 1.81
C LEU A 86 11.74 21.21 1.77
N ALA A 87 13.00 21.44 2.10
CA ALA A 87 14.03 20.41 2.13
C ALA A 87 13.66 19.29 3.14
N GLN A 88 13.17 19.67 4.33
CA GLN A 88 12.69 18.72 5.33
C GLN A 88 11.46 17.94 4.86
N THR A 89 10.50 18.61 4.23
CA THR A 89 9.27 17.97 3.73
C THR A 89 9.59 16.94 2.63
N LEU A 90 10.46 17.29 1.69
CA LEU A 90 10.90 16.35 0.64
C LEU A 90 11.66 15.16 1.23
N ARG A 91 12.55 15.41 2.21
CA ARG A 91 13.26 14.34 2.92
C ARG A 91 12.29 13.45 3.70
N GLY A 92 11.34 14.06 4.41
CA GLY A 92 10.28 13.36 5.15
C GLY A 92 9.41 12.50 4.25
N LEU A 93 8.98 13.04 3.10
CA LEU A 93 8.24 12.31 2.07
C LEU A 93 9.04 11.11 1.55
N GLN A 94 10.33 11.31 1.22
CA GLN A 94 11.23 10.23 0.78
C GLN A 94 11.26 9.10 1.79
N LYS A 95 11.45 9.41 3.08
CA LYS A 95 11.56 8.40 4.13
C LYS A 95 10.23 7.70 4.40
N SER A 96 9.12 8.43 4.46
CA SER A 96 7.79 7.84 4.62
C SER A 96 7.41 6.93 3.45
N LEU A 97 7.77 7.29 2.20
CA LEU A 97 7.58 6.42 1.03
C LEU A 97 8.43 5.15 1.11
N ILE A 98 9.72 5.27 1.46
CA ILE A 98 10.61 4.11 1.63
C ILE A 98 10.03 3.16 2.68
N ILE A 99 9.62 3.67 3.84
CA ILE A 99 9.04 2.85 4.91
C ILE A 99 7.75 2.20 4.41
N GLY A 100 6.82 2.98 3.85
CA GLY A 100 5.52 2.48 3.39
C GLY A 100 5.63 1.36 2.37
N PHE A 101 6.43 1.56 1.31
CA PHE A 101 6.65 0.54 0.28
C PHE A 101 7.38 -0.69 0.81
N SER A 102 8.43 -0.50 1.63
CA SER A 102 9.19 -1.62 2.19
C SER A 102 8.35 -2.47 3.14
N VAL A 103 7.59 -1.83 4.04
CA VAL A 103 6.69 -2.52 4.97
C VAL A 103 5.62 -3.29 4.21
N ALA A 104 4.94 -2.66 3.25
CA ALA A 104 3.90 -3.31 2.45
C ALA A 104 4.44 -4.52 1.68
N PHE A 105 5.63 -4.39 1.06
CA PHE A 105 6.26 -5.47 0.30
C PHE A 105 6.65 -6.65 1.19
N ILE A 106 7.31 -6.39 2.33
CA ILE A 106 7.70 -7.43 3.30
C ILE A 106 6.45 -8.14 3.85
N SER A 107 5.46 -7.37 4.30
CA SER A 107 4.20 -7.93 4.81
C SER A 107 3.48 -8.79 3.78
N SER A 108 3.44 -8.34 2.51
CA SER A 108 2.80 -9.09 1.43
C SER A 108 3.52 -10.41 1.12
N ILE A 109 4.86 -10.42 1.11
CA ILE A 109 5.63 -11.66 0.92
C ILE A 109 5.39 -12.63 2.08
N MET A 110 5.44 -12.15 3.32
CA MET A 110 5.18 -12.99 4.49
C MET A 110 3.76 -13.56 4.48
N ALA A 111 2.76 -12.73 4.16
CA ALA A 111 1.37 -13.15 4.04
C ALA A 111 1.16 -14.17 2.93
N ALA A 112 1.74 -13.94 1.75
CA ALA A 112 1.66 -14.84 0.61
C ALA A 112 2.27 -16.21 0.94
N PHE A 113 3.45 -16.21 1.57
CA PHE A 113 4.13 -17.45 1.97
C PHE A 113 3.33 -18.18 3.08
N ALA A 114 3.11 -17.53 4.23
CA ALA A 114 2.46 -18.16 5.38
C ALA A 114 1.04 -18.61 5.07
N GLY A 115 0.24 -17.76 4.40
CA GLY A 115 -1.14 -18.09 4.03
C GLY A 115 -1.24 -19.22 3.01
N SER A 116 -0.36 -19.24 1.99
CA SER A 116 -0.34 -20.31 0.99
C SER A 116 0.12 -21.64 1.57
N VAL A 117 1.15 -21.63 2.42
CA VAL A 117 1.64 -22.84 3.10
C VAL A 117 0.58 -23.41 4.03
N ALA A 118 -0.02 -22.58 4.87
CA ALA A 118 -1.10 -22.98 5.77
C ALA A 118 -2.29 -23.58 5.02
N GLY A 119 -2.78 -22.89 3.98
CA GLY A 119 -3.94 -23.31 3.20
C GLY A 119 -3.69 -24.57 2.37
N LEU A 120 -2.49 -24.73 1.78
CA LEU A 120 -2.18 -25.87 0.93
C LEU A 120 -1.90 -27.15 1.74
N LEU A 121 -1.05 -27.06 2.77
CA LEU A 121 -0.64 -28.23 3.57
C LEU A 121 -1.74 -28.68 4.52
N GLY A 122 -2.43 -27.72 5.16
CA GLY A 122 -3.47 -28.05 6.13
C GLY A 122 -2.95 -28.73 7.40
N GLY A 123 -3.83 -29.42 8.12
CA GLY A 123 -3.48 -30.19 9.29
C GLY A 123 -2.69 -29.41 10.36
N TRP A 124 -1.67 -30.01 10.93
CA TRP A 124 -0.86 -29.40 12.00
C TRP A 124 -0.11 -28.13 11.53
N THR A 125 0.36 -28.10 10.28
CA THR A 125 1.06 -26.92 9.71
C THR A 125 0.13 -25.70 9.69
N ASP A 126 -1.11 -25.88 9.25
CA ASP A 126 -2.13 -24.83 9.26
C ASP A 126 -2.43 -24.35 10.68
N THR A 127 -2.65 -25.31 11.59
CA THR A 127 -2.92 -24.98 13.00
C THR A 127 -1.77 -24.21 13.64
N ALA A 128 -0.51 -24.62 13.40
CA ALA A 128 0.66 -23.96 13.99
C ALA A 128 0.85 -22.55 13.44
N ILE A 129 0.72 -22.35 12.11
CA ILE A 129 0.86 -21.02 11.50
C ILE A 129 -0.27 -20.09 11.96
N MET A 130 -1.51 -20.57 12.00
CA MET A 130 -2.64 -19.75 12.44
C MET A 130 -2.60 -19.46 13.94
N TRP A 131 -2.15 -20.40 14.76
CA TRP A 131 -1.90 -20.15 16.17
C TRP A 131 -0.87 -19.03 16.39
N LEU A 132 0.23 -19.04 15.63
CA LEU A 132 1.22 -17.94 15.65
C LEU A 132 0.60 -16.62 15.22
N VAL A 133 -0.18 -16.61 14.14
CA VAL A 133 -0.89 -15.42 13.66
C VAL A 133 -1.83 -14.90 14.74
N ASP A 134 -2.59 -15.80 15.41
CA ASP A 134 -3.52 -15.42 16.46
C ASP A 134 -2.80 -14.86 17.68
N LEU A 135 -1.69 -15.48 18.08
CA LEU A 135 -0.85 -14.99 19.18
C LEU A 135 -0.32 -13.58 18.89
N LEU A 136 0.23 -13.35 17.70
CA LEU A 136 0.77 -12.06 17.30
C LEU A 136 -0.32 -10.98 17.16
N LEU A 137 -1.53 -11.33 16.74
CA LEU A 137 -2.65 -10.39 16.64
C LEU A 137 -3.18 -9.94 18.01
N VAL A 138 -3.07 -10.78 19.05
CA VAL A 138 -3.45 -10.40 20.43
C VAL A 138 -2.41 -9.45 21.03
N MET A 139 -1.14 -9.52 20.56
CA MET A 139 -0.09 -8.63 21.04
C MET A 139 -0.32 -7.21 20.52
N PRO A 140 -0.31 -6.19 21.38
CA PRO A 140 -0.48 -4.81 20.95
C PRO A 140 0.79 -4.35 20.21
N SER A 141 0.82 -4.56 18.88
CA SER A 141 1.98 -4.28 18.01
C SER A 141 2.52 -2.88 18.18
N PHE A 142 1.64 -1.89 18.38
CA PHE A 142 2.01 -0.51 18.64
C PHE A 142 2.94 -0.40 19.87
N ILE A 143 2.62 -1.07 20.98
CA ILE A 143 3.42 -1.02 22.22
C ILE A 143 4.79 -1.67 21.98
N ILE A 144 4.83 -2.78 21.25
CA ILE A 144 6.10 -3.46 20.93
C ILE A 144 6.98 -2.55 20.08
N VAL A 145 6.42 -1.95 19.02
CA VAL A 145 7.18 -1.02 18.17
C VAL A 145 7.66 0.18 18.98
N ALA A 146 6.80 0.78 19.82
CA ALA A 146 7.14 1.91 20.69
C ALA A 146 8.28 1.58 21.68
N LEU A 147 8.34 0.35 22.19
CA LEU A 147 9.38 -0.10 23.13
C LEU A 147 10.76 -0.26 22.45
N PHE A 148 10.77 -0.71 21.19
CA PHE A 148 12.01 -1.01 20.47
C PHE A 148 12.50 0.14 19.60
N ALA A 149 11.60 0.95 19.01
CA ALA A 149 11.96 2.01 18.07
C ALA A 149 13.01 3.01 18.59
N PRO A 150 12.97 3.50 19.85
CA PRO A 150 13.95 4.46 20.34
C PRO A 150 15.38 3.91 20.51
N ARG A 151 15.56 2.58 20.42
CA ARG A 151 16.88 1.94 20.56
C ARG A 151 17.79 2.16 19.36
N ALA A 152 17.22 2.50 18.20
CA ALA A 152 17.98 2.80 16.99
C ALA A 152 17.94 4.31 16.69
N LYS A 153 19.02 4.83 16.11
CA LYS A 153 19.15 6.25 15.73
C LYS A 153 19.42 6.37 14.23
N GLY A 154 19.05 7.51 13.65
CA GLY A 154 19.27 7.82 12.24
C GLY A 154 18.71 6.74 11.30
N SER A 155 19.51 6.30 10.33
CA SER A 155 19.09 5.28 9.34
C SER A 155 18.75 3.93 9.98
N GLY A 156 19.34 3.59 11.11
CA GLY A 156 19.01 2.38 11.87
C GLY A 156 17.59 2.38 12.40
N SER A 157 17.03 3.55 12.76
CA SER A 157 15.64 3.66 13.21
C SER A 157 14.66 3.32 12.09
N ILE A 158 14.97 3.72 10.85
CA ILE A 158 14.14 3.44 9.67
C ILE A 158 14.10 1.93 9.40
N LEU A 159 15.27 1.29 9.39
CA LEU A 159 15.38 -0.16 9.20
C LEU A 159 14.60 -0.93 10.28
N LEU A 160 14.78 -0.53 11.54
CA LEU A 160 14.08 -1.15 12.66
C LEU A 160 12.55 -0.98 12.54
N LEU A 161 12.06 0.21 12.14
CA LEU A 161 10.64 0.44 11.90
C LEU A 161 10.11 -0.44 10.75
N ILE A 162 10.85 -0.55 9.64
CA ILE A 162 10.47 -1.42 8.51
C ILE A 162 10.33 -2.87 8.98
N VAL A 163 11.32 -3.38 9.74
CA VAL A 163 11.29 -4.76 10.24
C VAL A 163 10.14 -4.99 11.21
N LEU A 164 9.93 -4.07 12.15
CA LEU A 164 8.87 -4.20 13.15
C LEU A 164 7.48 -4.06 12.52
N LEU A 165 7.24 -3.00 11.74
CA LEU A 165 5.94 -2.80 11.09
C LEU A 165 5.66 -3.89 10.06
N GLY A 166 6.66 -4.31 9.28
CA GLY A 166 6.54 -5.42 8.34
C GLY A 166 6.29 -6.75 9.03
N GLY A 167 6.97 -6.98 10.17
CA GLY A 167 6.82 -8.18 11.00
C GLY A 167 5.45 -8.31 11.66
N PHE A 168 4.73 -7.21 11.87
CA PHE A 168 3.37 -7.22 12.41
C PHE A 168 2.28 -6.93 11.35
N GLY A 169 2.63 -6.49 10.15
CA GLY A 169 1.66 -6.09 9.13
C GLY A 169 1.04 -7.23 8.30
N TRP A 170 1.63 -8.43 8.33
CA TRP A 170 1.27 -9.53 7.42
C TRP A 170 0.12 -10.43 7.90
N MET A 171 -0.24 -10.39 9.17
CA MET A 171 -1.10 -11.40 9.82
C MET A 171 -2.53 -11.45 9.25
N ILE A 172 -3.16 -10.29 9.04
CA ILE A 172 -4.53 -10.21 8.49
C ILE A 172 -4.54 -10.69 7.05
N SER A 173 -3.58 -10.25 6.25
CA SER A 173 -3.41 -10.67 4.86
C SER A 173 -3.11 -12.17 4.75
N ALA A 174 -2.34 -12.75 5.69
CA ALA A 174 -2.10 -14.19 5.73
C ALA A 174 -3.38 -15.01 5.90
N ARG A 175 -4.31 -14.57 6.76
CA ARG A 175 -5.64 -15.21 6.90
C ARG A 175 -6.45 -15.14 5.61
N LEU A 176 -6.43 -13.98 4.94
CA LEU A 176 -7.08 -13.81 3.64
C LEU A 176 -6.51 -14.79 2.60
N ILE A 177 -5.18 -14.81 2.46
CA ILE A 177 -4.47 -15.68 1.52
C ILE A 177 -4.71 -17.16 1.83
N ARG A 178 -4.71 -17.55 3.11
CA ARG A 178 -5.07 -18.91 3.53
C ARG A 178 -6.46 -19.28 3.04
N GLY A 179 -7.46 -18.42 3.26
CA GLY A 179 -8.84 -18.68 2.81
C GLY A 179 -8.94 -18.88 1.30
N LEU A 180 -8.26 -18.05 0.52
CA LEU A 180 -8.18 -18.19 -0.93
C LEU A 180 -7.46 -19.48 -1.35
N THR A 181 -6.37 -19.83 -0.68
CA THR A 181 -5.60 -21.04 -0.94
C THR A 181 -6.41 -22.30 -0.66
N LEU A 182 -7.19 -22.33 0.44
CA LEU A 182 -8.10 -23.42 0.73
C LEU A 182 -9.13 -23.65 -0.40
N SER A 183 -9.69 -22.57 -0.93
CA SER A 183 -10.62 -22.65 -2.08
C SER A 183 -9.94 -23.15 -3.36
N LEU A 184 -8.69 -22.70 -3.63
CA LEU A 184 -7.94 -23.12 -4.81
C LEU A 184 -7.43 -24.55 -4.73
N ARG A 185 -7.10 -25.03 -3.54
CA ARG A 185 -6.60 -26.39 -3.30
C ARG A 185 -7.58 -27.46 -3.81
N GLU A 186 -8.87 -27.19 -3.75
CA GLU A 186 -9.93 -28.12 -4.19
C GLU A 186 -10.20 -28.05 -5.69
N ARG A 187 -9.58 -27.11 -6.43
CA ARG A 187 -9.77 -26.98 -7.87
C ARG A 187 -9.10 -28.12 -8.64
N GLU A 188 -9.72 -28.52 -9.75
CA GLU A 188 -9.29 -29.66 -10.57
C GLU A 188 -7.82 -29.57 -11.03
N PHE A 189 -7.38 -28.37 -11.46
CA PHE A 189 -6.01 -28.18 -11.93
C PHE A 189 -4.97 -28.34 -10.82
N VAL A 190 -5.29 -27.98 -9.56
CA VAL A 190 -4.38 -28.20 -8.42
C VAL A 190 -4.35 -29.67 -8.03
N ARG A 191 -5.51 -30.33 -8.05
CA ARG A 191 -5.61 -31.77 -7.79
C ARG A 191 -4.87 -32.57 -8.88
N ALA A 192 -5.05 -32.24 -10.15
CA ALA A 192 -4.34 -32.86 -11.26
C ALA A 192 -2.82 -32.71 -11.12
N ALA A 193 -2.31 -31.50 -10.81
CA ALA A 193 -0.89 -31.28 -10.57
C ALA A 193 -0.35 -32.16 -9.43
N ARG A 194 -1.12 -32.31 -8.34
CA ARG A 194 -0.77 -33.18 -7.23
C ARG A 194 -0.72 -34.65 -7.63
N TYR A 195 -1.70 -35.14 -8.41
CA TYR A 195 -1.69 -36.51 -8.92
C TYR A 195 -0.52 -36.79 -9.88
N MET A 196 -0.07 -35.77 -10.62
CA MET A 196 1.13 -35.88 -11.47
C MET A 196 2.44 -35.77 -10.68
N GLY A 197 2.41 -35.72 -9.35
CA GLY A 197 3.59 -35.71 -8.49
C GLY A 197 4.26 -34.34 -8.32
N ALA A 198 3.56 -33.23 -8.64
CA ALA A 198 4.12 -31.91 -8.43
C ALA A 198 4.37 -31.64 -6.93
N SER A 199 5.53 -31.06 -6.61
CA SER A 199 5.87 -30.70 -5.24
C SER A 199 4.95 -29.59 -4.70
N ASN A 200 4.77 -29.52 -3.37
CA ASN A 200 3.97 -28.47 -2.74
C ASN A 200 4.48 -27.06 -3.12
N TRP A 201 5.80 -26.89 -3.22
CA TRP A 201 6.40 -25.62 -3.64
C TRP A 201 6.03 -25.27 -5.09
N THR A 202 6.09 -26.25 -5.99
CA THR A 202 5.64 -26.07 -7.39
C THR A 202 4.17 -25.68 -7.45
N ILE A 203 3.32 -26.34 -6.66
CA ILE A 203 1.89 -26.03 -6.59
C ILE A 203 1.68 -24.58 -6.10
N ILE A 204 2.38 -24.15 -5.04
CA ILE A 204 2.27 -22.76 -4.53
C ILE A 204 2.70 -21.77 -5.60
N THR A 205 3.89 -21.92 -6.16
CA THR A 205 4.48 -20.90 -7.04
C THR A 205 3.86 -20.88 -8.44
N THR A 206 3.43 -22.04 -8.97
CA THR A 206 2.92 -22.14 -10.34
C THR A 206 1.39 -22.09 -10.42
N HIS A 207 0.70 -22.57 -9.40
CA HIS A 207 -0.76 -22.70 -9.45
C HIS A 207 -1.49 -21.78 -8.47
N ILE A 208 -1.01 -21.59 -7.22
CA ILE A 208 -1.71 -20.79 -6.22
C ILE A 208 -1.38 -19.32 -6.37
N LEU A 209 -0.11 -18.92 -6.22
CA LEU A 209 0.30 -17.51 -6.23
C LEU A 209 -0.12 -16.77 -7.51
N PRO A 210 0.02 -17.32 -8.72
CA PRO A 210 -0.44 -16.63 -9.92
C PRO A 210 -1.96 -16.42 -9.98
N ASN A 211 -2.75 -17.32 -9.38
CA ASN A 211 -4.20 -17.21 -9.35
C ASN A 211 -4.71 -16.18 -8.32
N ILE A 212 -3.98 -15.95 -7.23
CA ILE A 212 -4.30 -14.93 -6.22
C ILE A 212 -3.53 -13.62 -6.42
N ALA A 213 -2.66 -13.54 -7.42
CA ALA A 213 -1.77 -12.39 -7.65
C ALA A 213 -2.53 -11.06 -7.75
N SER A 214 -3.72 -11.05 -8.36
CA SER A 214 -4.55 -9.84 -8.44
C SER A 214 -4.95 -9.33 -7.05
N ILE A 215 -5.33 -10.22 -6.16
CA ILE A 215 -5.71 -9.86 -4.78
C ILE A 215 -4.49 -9.43 -3.99
N LEU A 216 -3.35 -10.13 -4.15
CA LEU A 216 -2.08 -9.73 -3.52
C LEU A 216 -1.64 -8.32 -3.94
N ILE A 217 -1.75 -7.98 -5.23
CA ILE A 217 -1.37 -6.65 -5.74
C ILE A 217 -2.26 -5.57 -5.12
N ILE A 218 -3.58 -5.81 -5.06
CA ILE A 218 -4.53 -4.87 -4.46
C ILE A 218 -4.22 -4.69 -2.96
N ASP A 219 -4.09 -5.79 -2.22
CA ASP A 219 -3.80 -5.80 -0.80
C ASP A 219 -2.49 -5.08 -0.49
N THR A 220 -1.41 -5.39 -1.23
CA THR A 220 -0.10 -4.71 -1.10
C THR A 220 -0.20 -3.22 -1.36
N THR A 221 -0.96 -2.80 -2.37
CA THR A 221 -1.11 -1.38 -2.70
C THR A 221 -1.81 -0.62 -1.57
N LEU A 222 -2.87 -1.18 -1.00
CA LEU A 222 -3.58 -0.60 0.14
C LEU A 222 -2.71 -0.62 1.40
N ALA A 223 -1.90 -1.66 1.58
CA ALA A 223 -0.97 -1.78 2.69
C ALA A 223 0.09 -0.66 2.72
N VAL A 224 0.49 -0.10 1.56
CA VAL A 224 1.41 1.07 1.51
C VAL A 224 0.82 2.26 2.27
N GLY A 225 -0.43 2.62 1.98
CA GLY A 225 -1.11 3.73 2.67
C GLY A 225 -1.25 3.46 4.18
N ALA A 226 -1.65 2.24 4.54
CA ALA A 226 -1.77 1.83 5.95
C ALA A 226 -0.43 1.88 6.69
N ALA A 227 0.67 1.45 6.05
CA ALA A 227 2.01 1.47 6.63
C ALA A 227 2.52 2.92 6.85
N ILE A 228 2.28 3.82 5.90
CA ILE A 228 2.61 5.26 6.02
C ILE A 228 1.83 5.88 7.19
N MET A 229 0.52 5.58 7.30
CA MET A 229 -0.30 6.07 8.41
C MET A 229 0.17 5.51 9.76
N GLY A 230 0.52 4.23 9.82
CA GLY A 230 1.06 3.58 11.01
C GLY A 230 2.40 4.19 11.46
N GLU A 231 3.33 4.40 10.52
CA GLU A 231 4.60 5.11 10.77
C GLU A 231 4.36 6.52 11.27
N THR A 232 3.45 7.26 10.61
CA THR A 232 3.11 8.62 10.99
C THR A 232 2.55 8.69 12.42
N GLY A 233 1.67 7.77 12.79
CA GLY A 233 1.12 7.68 14.16
C GLY A 233 2.22 7.42 15.20
N LEU A 234 3.15 6.50 14.92
CA LEU A 234 4.31 6.24 15.78
C LEU A 234 5.24 7.45 15.89
N SER A 235 5.54 8.07 14.75
CA SER A 235 6.39 9.26 14.69
C SER A 235 5.77 10.44 15.43
N TYR A 236 4.45 10.63 15.31
CA TYR A 236 3.72 11.66 16.04
C TYR A 236 3.83 11.51 17.55
N LEU A 237 3.85 10.27 18.04
CA LEU A 237 4.01 9.96 19.47
C LEU A 237 5.49 9.88 19.92
N GLY A 238 6.44 10.14 19.00
CA GLY A 238 7.88 10.13 19.32
C GLY A 238 8.56 8.76 19.19
N PHE A 239 7.83 7.73 18.75
CA PHE A 239 8.33 6.37 18.58
C PHE A 239 8.64 6.01 17.11
N GLY A 240 8.63 6.97 16.21
CA GLY A 240 8.90 6.79 14.80
C GLY A 240 10.36 7.00 14.42
N VAL A 241 10.57 7.65 13.27
CA VAL A 241 11.89 8.00 12.76
C VAL A 241 12.64 8.89 13.75
N GLN A 242 13.88 8.54 14.05
CA GLN A 242 14.70 9.26 15.02
C GLN A 242 15.71 10.20 14.36
N PRO A 243 16.02 11.34 14.98
CA PRO A 243 17.04 12.26 14.46
C PRO A 243 18.37 11.56 14.17
N PRO A 244 19.15 12.05 13.17
CA PRO A 244 18.93 13.28 12.40
C PRO A 244 17.97 13.14 11.22
N ASP A 245 17.47 11.96 10.90
CA ASP A 245 16.49 11.77 9.84
C ASP A 245 15.10 12.29 10.27
N VAL A 246 14.27 12.60 9.25
CA VAL A 246 12.90 13.10 9.42
C VAL A 246 11.94 12.28 8.58
N SER A 247 10.68 12.18 9.02
CA SER A 247 9.55 11.65 8.24
C SER A 247 8.42 12.67 8.20
N LEU A 248 7.40 12.44 7.36
CA LEU A 248 6.22 13.30 7.39
C LEU A 248 5.58 13.31 8.78
N GLY A 249 5.56 12.17 9.47
CA GLY A 249 5.02 12.06 10.83
C GLY A 249 5.79 12.88 11.86
N THR A 250 7.13 12.86 11.82
CA THR A 250 7.95 13.67 12.75
C THR A 250 7.80 15.16 12.50
N LEU A 251 7.68 15.59 11.23
CA LEU A 251 7.43 16.98 10.87
C LEU A 251 6.04 17.45 11.35
N ILE A 252 5.03 16.61 11.18
CA ILE A 252 3.68 16.89 11.70
C ILE A 252 3.71 17.04 13.23
N ALA A 253 4.38 16.10 13.92
CA ALA A 253 4.50 16.15 15.39
C ALA A 253 5.18 17.43 15.90
N SER A 254 6.28 17.83 15.26
CA SER A 254 7.01 19.05 15.61
C SER A 254 6.22 20.32 15.31
N GLY A 255 5.52 20.36 14.17
CA GLY A 255 4.75 21.50 13.70
C GLY A 255 3.44 21.69 14.45
N THR A 256 2.82 20.63 14.97
CA THR A 256 1.50 20.69 15.62
C THR A 256 1.48 21.63 16.84
N LYS A 257 2.56 21.64 17.62
CA LYS A 257 2.66 22.51 18.82
C LYS A 257 2.60 24.01 18.50
N SER A 258 2.96 24.38 17.28
CA SER A 258 3.03 25.76 16.81
C SER A 258 2.09 26.04 15.63
N ALA A 259 1.16 25.13 15.34
CA ALA A 259 0.31 25.17 14.15
C ALA A 259 -0.57 26.43 14.03
N LEU A 260 -1.00 27.00 15.16
CA LEU A 260 -1.81 28.23 15.18
C LEU A 260 -0.98 29.48 14.88
N THR A 261 0.29 29.50 15.27
CA THR A 261 1.17 30.66 15.09
C THR A 261 1.99 30.57 13.82
N TYR A 262 2.46 29.35 13.49
CA TYR A 262 3.33 29.07 12.35
C TYR A 262 2.78 27.90 11.53
N PRO A 263 1.65 28.09 10.82
CA PRO A 263 0.91 27.01 10.17
C PRO A 263 1.72 26.26 9.10
N TRP A 264 2.70 26.88 8.46
CA TRP A 264 3.52 26.26 7.44
C TRP A 264 4.36 25.09 7.94
N LEU A 265 4.70 25.06 9.25
CA LEU A 265 5.45 23.94 9.85
C LEU A 265 4.68 22.62 9.85
N PHE A 266 3.35 22.71 9.84
CA PHE A 266 2.45 21.56 9.85
C PHE A 266 1.81 21.31 8.49
N MET A 267 1.36 22.37 7.79
CA MET A 267 0.49 22.25 6.61
C MET A 267 1.14 21.49 5.46
N PHE A 268 2.41 21.76 5.17
CA PHE A 268 3.06 21.12 4.02
C PHE A 268 3.29 19.62 4.25
N ALA A 269 3.80 19.23 5.41
CA ALA A 269 3.98 17.82 5.75
C ALA A 269 2.63 17.08 5.82
N GLY A 270 1.62 17.70 6.46
CA GLY A 270 0.26 17.16 6.53
C GLY A 270 -0.40 17.05 5.15
N GLY A 271 -0.24 18.05 4.30
CA GLY A 271 -0.76 18.05 2.93
C GLY A 271 -0.15 16.93 2.08
N PHE A 272 1.18 16.75 2.14
CA PHE A 272 1.84 15.65 1.44
C PHE A 272 1.45 14.28 1.99
N LEU A 273 1.24 14.16 3.31
CA LEU A 273 0.73 12.91 3.89
C LEU A 273 -0.66 12.56 3.35
N ILE A 274 -1.60 13.52 3.44
CA ILE A 274 -2.97 13.31 2.93
C ILE A 274 -2.94 12.95 1.45
N LEU A 275 -2.18 13.70 0.65
CA LEU A 275 -2.07 13.45 -0.77
C LEU A 275 -1.49 12.07 -1.08
N THR A 276 -0.44 11.65 -0.36
CA THR A 276 0.20 10.34 -0.54
C THR A 276 -0.77 9.20 -0.23
N VAL A 277 -1.46 9.27 0.91
CA VAL A 277 -2.43 8.23 1.31
C VAL A 277 -3.62 8.20 0.36
N LEU A 278 -4.15 9.37 -0.03
CA LEU A 278 -5.24 9.46 -0.99
C LEU A 278 -4.85 8.86 -2.34
N CYS A 279 -3.68 9.22 -2.87
CA CYS A 279 -3.19 8.70 -4.15
C CYS A 279 -2.99 7.19 -4.10
N THR A 280 -2.43 6.66 -3.00
CA THR A 280 -2.24 5.22 -2.82
C THR A 280 -3.58 4.48 -2.82
N ASN A 281 -4.59 5.00 -2.11
CA ASN A 281 -5.93 4.42 -2.08
C ASN A 281 -6.60 4.48 -3.46
N LEU A 282 -6.50 5.62 -4.18
CA LEU A 282 -7.04 5.74 -5.53
C LEU A 282 -6.42 4.74 -6.50
N VAL A 283 -5.11 4.48 -6.39
CA VAL A 283 -4.42 3.45 -7.18
C VAL A 283 -4.93 2.06 -6.79
N GLY A 284 -5.04 1.75 -5.50
CA GLY A 284 -5.55 0.48 -5.00
C GLY A 284 -6.97 0.18 -5.47
N ASP A 285 -7.86 1.15 -5.35
CA ASP A 285 -9.25 1.04 -5.83
C ASP A 285 -9.31 0.87 -7.35
N GLY A 286 -8.48 1.60 -8.10
CA GLY A 286 -8.38 1.45 -9.55
C GLY A 286 -7.88 0.08 -9.99
N LEU A 287 -6.93 -0.50 -9.27
CA LEU A 287 -6.46 -1.87 -9.49
C LEU A 287 -7.59 -2.87 -9.18
N ARG A 288 -8.29 -2.69 -8.07
CA ARG A 288 -9.44 -3.52 -7.71
C ARG A 288 -10.50 -3.50 -8.82
N ASP A 289 -10.89 -2.32 -9.30
CA ASP A 289 -11.85 -2.17 -10.40
C ASP A 289 -11.37 -2.81 -11.71
N ALA A 290 -10.07 -2.76 -11.99
CA ALA A 290 -9.48 -3.32 -13.20
C ALA A 290 -9.46 -4.87 -13.19
N PHE A 291 -9.27 -5.47 -12.00
CA PHE A 291 -9.25 -6.91 -11.82
C PHE A 291 -10.66 -7.52 -11.68
N ASP A 292 -11.66 -6.74 -11.25
CA ASP A 292 -13.03 -7.23 -11.07
C ASP A 292 -13.81 -7.22 -12.40
N PRO A 293 -14.22 -8.40 -12.91
CA PRO A 293 -15.02 -8.49 -14.13
C PRO A 293 -16.45 -7.93 -13.98
N GLY A 294 -16.97 -7.88 -12.74
CA GLY A 294 -18.36 -7.49 -12.43
C GLY A 294 -18.60 -6.00 -12.33
N SER A 295 -17.56 -5.22 -12.05
CA SER A 295 -17.66 -3.77 -11.76
C SER A 295 -18.26 -2.95 -12.93
N GLN A 296 -18.04 -3.38 -14.16
CA GLN A 296 -18.58 -2.69 -15.35
C GLN A 296 -20.09 -2.95 -15.56
N ARG A 297 -20.58 -4.15 -15.25
CA ARG A 297 -22.03 -4.47 -15.35
C ARG A 297 -22.85 -3.66 -14.35
N ALA A 298 -22.31 -3.41 -13.17
CA ALA A 298 -22.96 -2.58 -12.16
C ALA A 298 -22.96 -1.09 -12.56
N ARG A 299 -21.88 -0.60 -13.19
CA ARG A 299 -21.79 0.80 -13.68
C ARG A 299 -22.69 1.05 -14.89
N SER A 300 -22.80 0.11 -15.84
CA SER A 300 -23.72 0.25 -16.97
C SER A 300 -25.18 0.26 -16.49
N ARG A 301 -25.58 -0.67 -15.62
CA ARG A 301 -26.93 -0.70 -15.04
C ARG A 301 -27.28 0.58 -14.25
N ARG A 302 -26.32 1.21 -13.57
CA ARG A 302 -26.54 2.51 -12.91
C ARG A 302 -26.70 3.65 -13.90
N LYS A 303 -25.95 3.65 -15.01
CA LYS A 303 -26.12 4.64 -16.08
C LYS A 303 -27.44 4.48 -16.81
N ASP A 304 -27.84 3.25 -17.07
CA ASP A 304 -29.14 2.94 -17.76
C ASP A 304 -30.33 3.34 -16.87
N LYS A 305 -30.24 3.07 -15.54
CA LYS A 305 -31.26 3.55 -14.58
C LYS A 305 -31.27 5.08 -14.38
N ALA A 306 -30.14 5.75 -14.54
CA ALA A 306 -30.06 7.21 -14.45
C ALA A 306 -30.50 7.90 -15.76
N ALA A 307 -30.46 7.16 -16.87
CA ALA A 307 -30.91 7.63 -18.19
C ALA A 307 -32.40 7.31 -18.48
N GLU A 308 -33.06 6.53 -17.61
CA GLU A 308 -34.47 6.21 -17.73
C GLU A 308 -35.31 7.44 -17.34
N PRO A 309 -35.98 8.11 -18.27
CA PRO A 309 -36.73 9.33 -17.96
C PRO A 309 -37.85 9.00 -16.98
N ALA A 310 -38.05 9.85 -15.96
CA ALA A 310 -39.05 9.78 -14.89
C ALA A 310 -40.53 9.82 -15.41
N GLY A 311 -40.76 9.45 -16.67
CA GLY A 311 -42.01 9.57 -17.39
C GLY A 311 -42.91 8.33 -17.41
N LYS A 312 -42.54 7.20 -16.74
CA LYS A 312 -43.37 5.98 -16.75
C LYS A 312 -44.07 5.64 -15.43
N ALA A 313 -44.11 6.55 -14.48
CA ALA A 313 -44.82 6.33 -13.22
C ALA A 313 -46.16 7.08 -13.13
N ALA A 314 -46.71 7.55 -14.24
CA ALA A 314 -48.02 8.21 -14.31
C ALA A 314 -48.76 7.80 -15.58
N ALA A 315 -49.17 6.52 -15.66
CA ALA A 315 -50.22 6.05 -16.55
C ALA A 315 -50.89 4.82 -15.94
#